data_bdf7e0cfbf67380753ce8af7610e8684
#
_entry.id   bdf7e0cfbf67380753ce8af7610e8684
#
_cell.length_a   1.000
_cell.length_b   1.000
_cell.length_c   1.000
_cell.angle_alpha   90.00
_cell.angle_beta   90.00
_cell.angle_gamma   90.00
#
_symmetry.space_group_name_H-M   'P 1'
#
loop_
_entity.id
_entity.type
_entity.pdbx_description
1 polymer ?
#
loop_
_entity_poly.entity_id
_entity_poly.type
_entity_poly.pdbx_seq_one_letter_code
_entity_poly.pdbx_strand_id
1 'polypeptide(L)'
;VAAGQLNTAALNFGTVQVGQSVSQVLSITNSATGAAGFVEDLNARFGATSGTGSNLISGSGSITNLLAGNTNSSAMTVNVNTTSAGTVNGAIAVDYFSAGAVNGVSNGLGELAVGSSSFGVAGIIQAVANVINQASPLINNAVINLGNVRVGAASPTQAVSISNVATVAPQAALNATVSAGAPITASGSFNLLAPGATNGGLSVGIDTSAAGVRGGSATVSLVSDASNIGNCAP
;
A
#
# COMPACT_ATOMS: atom_id res chain seq x y z
N VAL A 1 13.54 6.59 -36.85
CA VAL A 1 13.59 6.78 -35.41
C VAL A 1 12.33 6.20 -34.76
N ALA A 2 12.40 5.82 -33.48
CA ALA A 2 11.29 5.36 -32.68
C ALA A 2 10.38 6.53 -32.26
N ALA A 3 9.14 6.23 -31.84
CA ALA A 3 8.19 7.19 -31.29
C ALA A 3 7.50 6.58 -30.05
N GLY A 4 7.88 7.05 -28.87
CA GLY A 4 7.29 6.59 -27.63
C GLY A 4 5.91 7.21 -27.39
N GLN A 5 4.93 6.39 -27.03
CA GLN A 5 3.60 6.80 -26.62
C GLN A 5 3.26 6.17 -25.28
N LEU A 6 2.98 7.02 -24.29
CA LEU A 6 2.42 6.55 -23.01
C LEU A 6 0.92 6.37 -23.15
N ASN A 7 0.44 5.13 -22.89
CA ASN A 7 -0.98 4.82 -22.92
C ASN A 7 -1.67 5.06 -21.56
N THR A 8 -0.87 5.18 -20.50
CA THR A 8 -1.35 5.43 -19.14
C THR A 8 -1.36 6.94 -18.89
N ALA A 9 -2.52 7.57 -18.82
CA ALA A 9 -2.63 9.03 -18.67
C ALA A 9 -2.39 9.51 -17.23
N ALA A 10 -2.80 8.72 -16.23
CA ALA A 10 -2.62 9.02 -14.81
C ALA A 10 -2.68 7.74 -13.99
N LEU A 11 -1.97 7.72 -12.86
CA LEU A 11 -2.02 6.66 -11.88
C LEU A 11 -2.67 7.18 -10.60
N ASN A 12 -3.71 6.50 -10.14
CA ASN A 12 -4.38 6.80 -8.89
C ASN A 12 -4.20 5.61 -7.94
N PHE A 13 -3.47 5.82 -6.87
CA PHE A 13 -3.21 4.82 -5.83
C PHE A 13 -4.29 4.83 -4.73
N GLY A 14 -5.25 5.76 -4.81
CA GLY A 14 -6.31 5.87 -3.81
C GLY A 14 -5.79 6.27 -2.43
N THR A 15 -6.45 5.76 -1.40
CA THR A 15 -6.01 5.91 0.00
C THR A 15 -5.27 4.65 0.43
N VAL A 16 -4.08 4.83 1.00
CA VAL A 16 -3.16 3.74 1.34
C VAL A 16 -2.71 3.90 2.79
N GLN A 17 -2.54 2.80 3.51
CA GLN A 17 -2.01 2.84 4.88
C GLN A 17 -0.49 2.99 4.89
N VAL A 18 0.03 3.65 5.93
CA VAL A 18 1.47 3.71 6.19
C VAL A 18 2.05 2.30 6.27
N GLY A 19 3.13 2.06 5.54
CA GLY A 19 3.83 0.78 5.48
C GLY A 19 3.28 -0.21 4.44
N GLN A 20 2.17 0.09 3.75
CA GLN A 20 1.65 -0.75 2.69
C GLN A 20 2.42 -0.50 1.38
N SER A 21 2.88 -1.57 0.73
CA SER A 21 3.52 -1.46 -0.58
C SER A 21 2.47 -1.29 -1.68
N VAL A 22 2.60 -0.24 -2.48
CA VAL A 22 1.71 0.02 -3.62
C VAL A 22 2.50 0.33 -4.88
N SER A 23 2.08 -0.27 -5.99
CA SER A 23 2.70 -0.09 -7.29
C SER A 23 1.68 -0.21 -8.42
N GLN A 24 1.92 0.48 -9.52
CA GLN A 24 1.15 0.34 -10.76
C GLN A 24 2.08 0.30 -11.96
N VAL A 25 1.75 -0.56 -12.93
CA VAL A 25 2.53 -0.72 -14.15
C VAL A 25 2.14 0.31 -15.20
N LEU A 26 3.09 0.67 -16.07
CA LEU A 26 2.87 1.54 -17.21
C LEU A 26 2.64 0.71 -18.48
N SER A 27 1.87 1.29 -19.38
CA SER A 27 1.70 0.79 -20.74
C SER A 27 2.31 1.79 -21.73
N ILE A 28 3.30 1.35 -22.49
CA ILE A 28 4.05 2.18 -23.44
C ILE A 28 4.09 1.49 -24.80
N THR A 29 3.79 2.22 -25.85
CA THR A 29 3.80 1.75 -27.23
C THR A 29 4.93 2.45 -27.99
N ASN A 30 5.64 1.73 -28.84
CA ASN A 30 6.40 2.33 -29.92
C ASN A 30 5.45 2.62 -31.09
N SER A 31 4.92 3.82 -31.15
CA SER A 31 3.92 4.25 -32.15
C SER A 31 4.52 4.69 -33.49
N ALA A 32 5.83 4.51 -33.67
CA ALA A 32 6.49 4.87 -34.90
C ALA A 32 5.93 4.09 -36.10
N THR A 33 5.69 4.79 -37.17
CA THR A 33 5.19 4.24 -38.45
C THR A 33 6.26 4.40 -39.56
N GLY A 34 6.32 3.43 -40.46
CA GLY A 34 7.25 3.45 -41.57
C GLY A 34 7.34 2.08 -42.25
N ALA A 35 8.19 1.98 -43.25
CA ALA A 35 8.42 0.70 -43.92
C ALA A 35 9.07 -0.30 -42.97
N ALA A 36 8.60 -1.55 -43.01
CA ALA A 36 9.16 -2.63 -42.21
C ALA A 36 10.69 -2.75 -42.41
N GLY A 37 11.42 -2.87 -41.30
CA GLY A 37 12.88 -2.94 -41.31
C GLY A 37 13.60 -1.58 -41.37
N PHE A 38 12.84 -0.46 -41.33
CA PHE A 38 13.44 0.90 -41.37
C PHE A 38 12.99 1.77 -40.18
N VAL A 39 12.20 1.22 -39.29
CA VAL A 39 11.77 1.91 -38.05
C VAL A 39 12.55 1.35 -36.86
N GLU A 40 13.18 2.23 -36.11
CA GLU A 40 13.98 1.83 -34.96
C GLU A 40 13.13 1.40 -33.78
N ASP A 41 13.72 0.55 -32.95
CA ASP A 41 13.18 0.10 -31.71
C ASP A 41 13.21 1.24 -30.67
N LEU A 42 12.29 1.18 -29.69
CA LEU A 42 12.15 2.17 -28.63
C LEU A 42 12.80 1.67 -27.34
N ASN A 43 13.62 2.54 -26.74
CA ASN A 43 14.00 2.43 -25.33
C ASN A 43 13.21 3.46 -24.52
N ALA A 44 12.79 3.07 -23.30
CA ALA A 44 12.12 3.98 -22.36
C ALA A 44 12.66 3.79 -20.95
N ARG A 45 12.83 4.89 -20.22
CA ARG A 45 13.26 4.90 -18.83
C ARG A 45 12.63 6.05 -18.05
N PHE A 46 12.61 5.94 -16.74
CA PHE A 46 12.09 7.00 -15.89
C PHE A 46 13.05 8.19 -15.89
N GLY A 47 12.49 9.38 -15.98
CA GLY A 47 13.15 10.66 -15.83
C GLY A 47 12.88 11.28 -14.45
N ALA A 48 12.88 12.63 -14.41
CA ALA A 48 12.71 13.37 -13.17
C ALA A 48 11.28 13.28 -12.59
N THR A 49 11.18 13.38 -11.26
CA THR A 49 9.93 13.56 -10.54
C THR A 49 9.67 15.04 -10.23
N SER A 50 8.40 15.44 -10.12
CA SER A 50 8.00 16.83 -9.82
C SER A 50 6.67 16.87 -9.06
N GLY A 51 6.30 18.04 -8.50
CA GLY A 51 5.05 18.25 -7.79
C GLY A 51 5.10 17.92 -6.29
N THR A 52 3.95 17.99 -5.63
CA THR A 52 3.83 17.76 -4.18
C THR A 52 4.04 16.28 -3.84
N GLY A 53 4.98 15.99 -2.93
CA GLY A 53 5.32 14.62 -2.56
C GLY A 53 6.09 13.88 -3.65
N SER A 54 6.73 14.56 -4.59
CA SER A 54 7.53 13.95 -5.66
C SER A 54 8.67 13.06 -5.15
N ASN A 55 9.21 13.36 -3.97
CA ASN A 55 10.21 12.54 -3.28
C ASN A 55 9.66 11.18 -2.78
N LEU A 56 8.35 11.02 -2.76
CA LEU A 56 7.67 9.77 -2.41
C LEU A 56 7.33 8.92 -3.65
N ILE A 57 7.54 9.45 -4.84
CA ILE A 57 7.29 8.76 -6.11
C ILE A 57 8.60 8.21 -6.63
N SER A 58 8.61 6.96 -7.03
CA SER A 58 9.75 6.33 -7.69
C SER A 58 9.30 5.44 -8.85
N GLY A 59 10.15 5.35 -9.86
CA GLY A 59 10.00 4.42 -10.97
C GLY A 59 11.01 3.29 -10.88
N SER A 60 10.62 2.10 -11.29
CA SER A 60 11.50 0.94 -11.44
C SER A 60 11.30 0.25 -12.77
N GLY A 61 12.39 -0.30 -13.31
CA GLY A 61 12.42 -0.95 -14.62
C GLY A 61 12.63 0.01 -15.77
N SER A 62 12.80 -0.55 -16.95
CA SER A 62 13.00 0.14 -18.23
C SER A 62 12.53 -0.74 -19.37
N ILE A 63 12.31 -0.14 -20.53
CA ILE A 63 12.02 -0.85 -21.77
C ILE A 63 13.24 -0.71 -22.68
N THR A 64 13.66 -1.81 -23.27
CA THR A 64 14.74 -1.85 -24.25
C THR A 64 14.26 -2.56 -25.52
N ASN A 65 14.61 -2.01 -26.67
CA ASN A 65 14.34 -2.56 -28.00
C ASN A 65 12.86 -2.95 -28.21
N LEU A 66 11.91 -2.09 -27.82
CA LEU A 66 10.49 -2.29 -28.12
C LEU A 66 10.27 -2.04 -29.61
N LEU A 67 9.89 -3.08 -30.32
CA LEU A 67 9.68 -3.03 -31.75
C LEU A 67 8.58 -2.04 -32.14
N ALA A 68 8.71 -1.43 -33.32
CA ALA A 68 7.68 -0.54 -33.85
C ALA A 68 6.30 -1.23 -33.92
N GLY A 69 5.26 -0.53 -33.49
CA GLY A 69 3.88 -1.02 -33.37
C GLY A 69 3.61 -1.89 -32.15
N ASN A 70 4.62 -2.25 -31.35
CA ASN A 70 4.42 -3.09 -30.16
C ASN A 70 4.20 -2.24 -28.91
N THR A 71 3.52 -2.86 -27.92
CA THR A 71 3.24 -2.29 -26.61
C THR A 71 3.87 -3.15 -25.52
N ASN A 72 4.49 -2.51 -24.54
CA ASN A 72 4.92 -3.14 -23.29
C ASN A 72 4.10 -2.60 -22.12
N SER A 73 3.52 -3.50 -21.31
CA SER A 73 2.65 -3.18 -20.17
C SER A 73 3.09 -3.85 -18.86
N SER A 74 4.38 -4.16 -18.73
CA SER A 74 4.88 -4.90 -17.56
C SER A 74 6.28 -4.48 -17.09
N ALA A 75 7.12 -3.91 -17.98
CA ALA A 75 8.52 -3.68 -17.68
C ALA A 75 8.80 -2.44 -16.82
N MET A 76 7.88 -1.48 -16.77
CA MET A 76 8.03 -0.25 -16.00
C MET A 76 6.93 -0.11 -14.96
N THR A 77 7.32 0.16 -13.73
CA THR A 77 6.41 0.24 -12.59
C THR A 77 6.65 1.52 -11.81
N VAL A 78 5.58 2.22 -11.45
CA VAL A 78 5.61 3.38 -10.54
C VAL A 78 5.22 2.92 -9.15
N ASN A 79 5.99 3.35 -8.15
CA ASN A 79 5.80 3.03 -6.75
C ASN A 79 5.59 4.31 -5.95
N VAL A 80 4.81 4.22 -4.87
CA VAL A 80 4.69 5.28 -3.87
C VAL A 80 5.31 4.80 -2.57
N ASN A 81 6.20 5.63 -2.00
CA ASN A 81 6.76 5.40 -0.67
C ASN A 81 5.72 5.77 0.38
N THR A 82 5.31 4.80 1.18
CA THR A 82 4.26 4.93 2.19
C THR A 82 4.80 4.93 3.63
N THR A 83 6.09 5.18 3.83
CA THR A 83 6.72 5.16 5.18
C THR A 83 6.19 6.23 6.12
N SER A 84 5.58 7.28 5.61
CA SER A 84 4.95 8.35 6.41
C SER A 84 3.63 8.79 5.77
N ALA A 85 2.70 9.22 6.63
CA ALA A 85 1.42 9.76 6.18
C ALA A 85 1.58 11.09 5.44
N GLY A 86 0.75 11.33 4.44
CA GLY A 86 0.77 12.55 3.65
C GLY A 86 0.01 12.40 2.35
N THR A 87 -0.10 13.49 1.61
CA THR A 87 -0.68 13.50 0.27
C THR A 87 0.43 13.50 -0.77
N VAL A 88 0.32 12.60 -1.72
CA VAL A 88 1.17 12.56 -2.91
C VAL A 88 0.33 13.09 -4.08
N ASN A 89 0.77 14.18 -4.69
CA ASN A 89 0.21 14.74 -5.91
C ASN A 89 1.37 15.28 -6.76
N GLY A 90 2.09 14.34 -7.36
CA GLY A 90 3.28 14.61 -8.13
C GLY A 90 3.24 13.92 -9.49
N ALA A 91 4.29 14.10 -10.24
CA ALA A 91 4.49 13.50 -11.55
C ALA A 91 5.86 12.85 -11.64
N ILE A 92 5.97 11.83 -12.49
CA ILE A 92 7.24 11.21 -12.90
C ILE A 92 7.31 11.20 -14.42
N ALA A 93 8.42 11.65 -14.96
CA ALA A 93 8.63 11.66 -16.41
C ALA A 93 9.01 10.26 -16.92
N VAL A 94 8.68 10.01 -18.17
CA VAL A 94 9.23 8.88 -18.96
C VAL A 94 9.97 9.46 -20.14
N ASP A 95 11.25 9.16 -20.22
CA ASP A 95 12.12 9.58 -21.32
C ASP A 95 12.18 8.49 -22.37
N TYR A 96 12.07 8.87 -23.62
CA TYR A 96 12.07 7.99 -24.78
C TYR A 96 13.33 8.18 -25.61
N PHE A 97 13.83 7.06 -26.12
CA PHE A 97 15.02 7.02 -26.96
C PHE A 97 14.80 6.09 -28.13
N SER A 98 15.25 6.49 -29.30
CA SER A 98 15.43 5.59 -30.42
C SER A 98 16.67 4.74 -30.16
N ALA A 99 16.54 3.43 -30.22
CA ALA A 99 17.56 2.53 -29.67
C ALA A 99 18.82 2.38 -30.52
N GLY A 100 18.84 2.95 -31.75
CA GLY A 100 19.89 2.66 -32.71
C GLY A 100 19.89 1.19 -33.16
N ALA A 101 18.70 0.57 -33.10
CA ALA A 101 18.46 -0.81 -33.48
C ALA A 101 17.15 -0.95 -34.23
N VAL A 102 17.07 -1.93 -35.12
CA VAL A 102 15.86 -2.32 -35.87
C VAL A 102 15.65 -3.81 -35.66
N ASN A 103 14.47 -4.21 -35.13
CA ASN A 103 14.16 -5.60 -34.79
C ASN A 103 15.24 -6.25 -33.88
N GLY A 104 15.75 -5.50 -32.91
CA GLY A 104 16.78 -5.95 -31.97
C GLY A 104 18.20 -5.98 -32.53
N VAL A 105 18.42 -5.59 -33.78
CA VAL A 105 19.74 -5.58 -34.43
C VAL A 105 20.25 -4.14 -34.51
N SER A 106 21.43 -3.87 -33.96
CA SER A 106 22.05 -2.54 -34.01
C SER A 106 22.29 -2.08 -35.45
N ASN A 107 21.94 -0.84 -35.72
CA ASN A 107 22.22 -0.18 -37.00
C ASN A 107 23.52 0.66 -36.96
N GLY A 108 24.25 0.63 -35.85
CA GLY A 108 25.52 1.36 -35.67
C GLY A 108 25.38 2.84 -35.31
N LEU A 109 24.17 3.39 -35.19
CA LEU A 109 23.97 4.83 -34.95
C LEU A 109 23.95 5.19 -33.45
N GLY A 110 23.81 4.21 -32.55
CA GLY A 110 23.67 4.44 -31.13
C GLY A 110 22.31 4.96 -30.71
N GLU A 111 22.12 5.18 -29.40
CA GLU A 111 20.86 5.64 -28.83
C GLU A 111 20.69 7.15 -29.06
N LEU A 112 19.49 7.57 -29.46
CA LEU A 112 19.10 8.96 -29.66
C LEU A 112 17.89 9.32 -28.85
N ALA A 113 17.96 10.37 -28.03
CA ALA A 113 16.79 10.90 -27.30
C ALA A 113 15.75 11.40 -28.32
N VAL A 114 14.54 10.89 -28.24
CA VAL A 114 13.37 11.27 -29.07
C VAL A 114 12.26 11.91 -28.26
N GLY A 115 12.59 12.33 -27.03
CA GLY A 115 11.66 13.03 -26.14
C GLY A 115 11.44 14.49 -26.55
N SER A 116 10.32 15.00 -26.20
CA SER A 116 9.76 16.38 -26.13
C SER A 116 10.04 17.40 -27.24
N SER A 117 11.05 17.34 -28.08
CA SER A 117 11.34 18.46 -28.99
C SER A 117 11.05 18.23 -30.46
N SER A 118 10.81 16.99 -30.92
CA SER A 118 10.45 16.80 -32.35
C SER A 118 9.66 15.55 -32.74
N PHE A 119 9.67 14.45 -31.99
CA PHE A 119 8.96 13.21 -32.41
C PHE A 119 8.34 12.40 -31.26
N GLY A 120 8.45 12.81 -30.03
CA GLY A 120 7.88 12.09 -28.87
C GLY A 120 7.32 13.04 -27.84
N VAL A 121 6.27 12.63 -27.19
CA VAL A 121 5.74 13.32 -26.03
C VAL A 121 6.41 12.67 -24.81
N ALA A 122 7.15 13.47 -24.02
CA ALA A 122 7.53 13.03 -22.69
C ALA A 122 6.24 12.69 -21.94
N GLY A 123 6.09 11.43 -21.54
CA GLY A 123 4.92 11.02 -20.76
C GLY A 123 5.05 11.55 -19.34
N ILE A 124 4.06 12.32 -18.88
CA ILE A 124 3.96 12.75 -17.50
C ILE A 124 2.87 11.91 -16.83
N ILE A 125 3.25 11.23 -15.76
CA ILE A 125 2.35 10.42 -14.96
C ILE A 125 2.08 11.18 -13.67
N GLN A 126 0.81 11.40 -13.37
CA GLN A 126 0.39 11.90 -12.07
C GLN A 126 0.10 10.72 -11.15
N ALA A 127 0.80 10.63 -10.04
CA ALA A 127 0.52 9.71 -8.97
C ALA A 127 -0.16 10.47 -7.82
N VAL A 128 -1.35 10.02 -7.45
CA VAL A 128 -2.11 10.58 -6.32
C VAL A 128 -2.33 9.47 -5.32
N ALA A 129 -1.90 9.69 -4.09
CA ALA A 129 -2.17 8.80 -2.98
C ALA A 129 -2.38 9.59 -1.68
N ASN A 130 -3.31 9.15 -0.85
CA ASN A 130 -3.43 9.60 0.52
C ASN A 130 -2.87 8.50 1.43
N VAL A 131 -1.71 8.74 2.01
CA VAL A 131 -1.08 7.80 2.94
C VAL A 131 -1.58 8.11 4.34
N ILE A 132 -2.21 7.15 5.00
CA ILE A 132 -2.80 7.29 6.33
C ILE A 132 -1.99 6.58 7.38
N ASN A 133 -2.00 7.11 8.61
CA ASN A 133 -1.36 6.45 9.75
C ASN A 133 -2.17 5.22 10.18
N GLN A 134 -1.46 4.19 10.64
CA GLN A 134 -2.09 3.04 11.27
C GLN A 134 -2.77 3.41 12.58
N ALA A 135 -3.72 2.59 13.02
CA ALA A 135 -4.27 2.66 14.35
C ALA A 135 -3.16 2.45 15.40
N SER A 136 -3.28 3.12 16.53
CA SER A 136 -2.34 2.99 17.65
C SER A 136 -3.07 2.38 18.86
N PRO A 137 -3.03 1.05 19.04
CA PRO A 137 -3.76 0.39 20.10
C PRO A 137 -3.07 0.52 21.45
N LEU A 138 -3.88 0.73 22.50
CA LEU A 138 -3.47 0.68 23.90
C LEU A 138 -4.43 -0.22 24.67
N ILE A 139 -3.92 -1.25 25.35
CA ILE A 139 -4.67 -2.06 26.30
C ILE A 139 -4.60 -1.37 27.66
N ASN A 140 -5.76 -0.85 28.14
CA ASN A 140 -5.79 -0.01 29.34
C ASN A 140 -5.70 -0.84 30.65
N ASN A 141 -6.09 -2.13 30.63
CA ASN A 141 -6.07 -3.04 31.77
C ASN A 141 -5.49 -4.41 31.40
N ALA A 142 -4.19 -4.44 31.14
CA ALA A 142 -3.46 -5.65 30.73
C ALA A 142 -3.39 -6.75 31.84
N VAL A 143 -3.66 -6.38 33.09
CA VAL A 143 -3.71 -7.32 34.22
C VAL A 143 -5.12 -7.36 34.77
N ILE A 144 -5.69 -8.57 34.82
CA ILE A 144 -7.06 -8.81 35.30
C ILE A 144 -7.00 -9.75 36.51
N ASN A 145 -7.57 -9.33 37.61
CA ASN A 145 -7.72 -10.14 38.81
C ASN A 145 -9.22 -10.41 39.08
N LEU A 146 -9.63 -11.67 38.95
CA LEU A 146 -11.02 -12.09 39.11
C LEU A 146 -11.36 -12.46 40.56
N GLY A 147 -10.40 -12.34 41.48
CA GLY A 147 -10.60 -12.61 42.92
C GLY A 147 -10.81 -14.09 43.26
N ASN A 148 -11.41 -14.34 44.41
CA ASN A 148 -11.73 -15.68 44.88
C ASN A 148 -13.14 -16.10 44.46
N VAL A 149 -13.24 -17.24 43.79
CA VAL A 149 -14.53 -17.77 43.28
C VAL A 149 -14.74 -19.17 43.78
N ARG A 150 -16.01 -19.51 44.12
CA ARG A 150 -16.38 -20.86 44.52
C ARG A 150 -16.40 -21.79 43.29
N VAL A 151 -15.94 -23.03 43.49
CA VAL A 151 -16.07 -24.09 42.47
C VAL A 151 -17.52 -24.26 42.04
N GLY A 152 -17.77 -24.32 40.76
CA GLY A 152 -19.10 -24.47 40.16
C GLY A 152 -19.97 -23.20 40.18
N ALA A 153 -19.47 -22.08 40.70
CA ALA A 153 -20.16 -20.78 40.53
C ALA A 153 -20.11 -20.29 39.09
N ALA A 154 -20.97 -19.33 38.74
CA ALA A 154 -20.91 -18.68 37.46
C ALA A 154 -19.49 -18.09 37.22
N SER A 155 -18.92 -18.33 36.04
CA SER A 155 -17.62 -17.81 35.68
C SER A 155 -17.58 -16.28 35.76
N PRO A 156 -16.74 -15.69 36.64
CA PRO A 156 -16.58 -14.26 36.66
C PRO A 156 -15.89 -13.79 35.36
N THR A 157 -16.32 -12.68 34.84
CA THR A 157 -15.73 -12.05 33.67
C THR A 157 -15.42 -10.59 33.94
N GLN A 158 -14.37 -10.08 33.31
CA GLN A 158 -14.03 -8.66 33.34
C GLN A 158 -13.79 -8.15 31.92
N ALA A 159 -14.29 -6.94 31.65
CA ALA A 159 -14.06 -6.29 30.37
C ALA A 159 -12.58 -5.93 30.18
N VAL A 160 -12.09 -6.13 28.94
CA VAL A 160 -10.80 -5.63 28.48
C VAL A 160 -11.05 -4.32 27.77
N SER A 161 -10.49 -3.24 28.32
CA SER A 161 -10.61 -1.90 27.76
C SER A 161 -9.45 -1.62 26.79
N ILE A 162 -9.80 -1.27 25.55
CA ILE A 162 -8.83 -0.97 24.50
C ILE A 162 -9.12 0.41 23.91
N SER A 163 -8.10 1.23 23.79
CA SER A 163 -8.15 2.55 23.15
C SER A 163 -7.38 2.54 21.83
N ASN A 164 -7.88 3.29 20.84
CA ASN A 164 -7.10 3.70 19.69
C ASN A 164 -6.53 5.09 19.97
N VAL A 165 -5.28 5.17 20.44
CA VAL A 165 -4.65 6.42 20.90
C VAL A 165 -3.94 7.19 19.78
N ALA A 166 -4.22 6.85 18.52
CA ALA A 166 -3.70 7.60 17.39
C ALA A 166 -4.15 9.07 17.43
N THR A 167 -3.25 10.02 17.16
CA THR A 167 -3.49 11.46 17.31
C THR A 167 -3.20 12.28 16.05
N VAL A 168 -2.50 11.72 15.05
CA VAL A 168 -2.07 12.44 13.84
C VAL A 168 -2.90 12.01 12.63
N ALA A 169 -3.84 12.86 12.21
CA ALA A 169 -4.68 12.61 11.04
C ALA A 169 -3.89 12.66 9.73
N PRO A 170 -4.31 11.91 8.69
CA PRO A 170 -5.41 10.94 8.65
C PRO A 170 -5.03 9.60 9.29
N GLN A 171 -5.98 8.94 9.94
CA GLN A 171 -5.73 7.74 10.76
C GLN A 171 -6.75 6.63 10.50
N ALA A 172 -6.27 5.38 10.56
CA ALA A 172 -7.10 4.18 10.48
C ALA A 172 -7.86 3.93 11.80
N ALA A 173 -9.00 3.28 11.68
CA ALA A 173 -9.73 2.68 12.80
C ALA A 173 -9.03 1.39 13.28
N LEU A 174 -9.44 0.89 14.43
CA LEU A 174 -8.91 -0.32 15.05
C LEU A 174 -9.97 -1.40 15.14
N ASN A 175 -9.65 -2.61 14.68
CA ASN A 175 -10.42 -3.82 14.91
C ASN A 175 -9.73 -4.66 15.99
N ALA A 176 -10.50 -5.35 16.82
CA ALA A 176 -9.94 -6.26 17.82
C ALA A 176 -10.81 -7.50 18.05
N THR A 177 -10.12 -8.60 18.34
CA THR A 177 -10.70 -9.85 18.81
C THR A 177 -9.91 -10.37 20.00
N VAL A 178 -10.51 -11.18 20.87
CA VAL A 178 -9.82 -11.81 21.99
C VAL A 178 -10.00 -13.33 21.94
N SER A 179 -8.96 -14.07 22.29
CA SER A 179 -8.96 -15.52 22.40
C SER A 179 -8.17 -15.98 23.63
N ALA A 180 -8.51 -17.13 24.18
CA ALA A 180 -7.76 -17.75 25.28
C ALA A 180 -7.90 -19.27 25.25
N GLY A 181 -6.97 -19.94 25.89
CA GLY A 181 -7.03 -21.38 26.18
C GLY A 181 -7.41 -21.64 27.64
N ALA A 182 -8.01 -22.82 27.91
CA ALA A 182 -8.36 -23.23 29.27
C ALA A 182 -7.17 -23.10 30.25
N PRO A 183 -7.40 -22.68 31.50
CA PRO A 183 -8.65 -22.39 32.16
C PRO A 183 -9.19 -20.97 31.94
N ILE A 184 -8.56 -20.17 31.12
CA ILE A 184 -9.03 -18.82 30.82
C ILE A 184 -10.10 -18.89 29.72
N THR A 185 -11.15 -18.09 29.87
CA THR A 185 -12.20 -17.90 28.86
C THR A 185 -12.10 -16.48 28.30
N ALA A 186 -12.37 -16.33 27.03
CA ALA A 186 -12.35 -15.03 26.36
C ALA A 186 -13.47 -14.94 25.35
N SER A 187 -14.07 -13.76 25.22
CA SER A 187 -15.14 -13.50 24.25
C SER A 187 -15.21 -12.03 23.84
N GLY A 188 -15.77 -11.80 22.68
CA GLY A 188 -16.03 -10.47 22.13
C GLY A 188 -15.10 -10.10 21.00
N SER A 189 -15.57 -9.12 20.25
CA SER A 189 -14.85 -8.44 19.18
C SER A 189 -15.43 -7.05 18.98
N PHE A 190 -14.68 -6.17 18.37
CA PHE A 190 -15.20 -4.91 17.84
C PHE A 190 -14.48 -4.54 16.55
N ASN A 191 -15.16 -3.76 15.72
CA ASN A 191 -14.63 -3.26 14.47
C ASN A 191 -14.73 -1.74 14.43
N LEU A 192 -13.82 -1.13 13.67
CA LEU A 192 -13.80 0.30 13.31
C LEU A 192 -13.82 1.24 14.53
N LEU A 193 -13.06 0.90 15.59
CA LEU A 193 -12.87 1.82 16.71
C LEU A 193 -12.11 3.07 16.22
N ALA A 194 -12.79 4.19 16.26
CA ALA A 194 -12.26 5.45 15.75
C ALA A 194 -11.00 5.92 16.52
N PRO A 195 -10.12 6.70 15.91
CA PRO A 195 -9.02 7.38 16.60
C PRO A 195 -9.53 8.18 17.80
N GLY A 196 -8.82 8.09 18.93
CA GLY A 196 -9.20 8.72 20.21
C GLY A 196 -10.31 8.00 20.99
N ALA A 197 -10.95 6.97 20.44
CA ALA A 197 -12.03 6.23 21.10
C ALA A 197 -11.51 5.06 21.94
N THR A 198 -12.35 4.62 22.89
CA THR A 198 -12.12 3.45 23.76
C THR A 198 -13.29 2.49 23.65
N ASN A 199 -13.02 1.19 23.67
CA ASN A 199 -14.02 0.12 23.63
C ASN A 199 -13.73 -0.92 24.72
N GLY A 200 -14.77 -1.38 25.42
CA GLY A 200 -14.74 -2.43 26.46
C GLY A 200 -15.53 -3.69 26.06
N GLY A 201 -15.78 -3.91 24.78
CA GLY A 201 -16.59 -5.03 24.27
C GLY A 201 -15.89 -6.39 24.27
N LEU A 202 -14.63 -6.46 24.64
CA LEU A 202 -13.90 -7.71 24.89
C LEU A 202 -14.03 -8.11 26.35
N SER A 203 -14.11 -9.39 26.66
CA SER A 203 -14.13 -9.87 28.03
C SER A 203 -13.24 -11.09 28.23
N VAL A 204 -12.67 -11.19 29.41
CA VAL A 204 -11.85 -12.32 29.85
C VAL A 204 -12.43 -12.84 31.17
N GLY A 205 -12.52 -14.16 31.31
CA GLY A 205 -13.03 -14.85 32.45
C GLY A 205 -12.19 -16.07 32.82
N ILE A 206 -12.65 -16.85 33.80
CA ILE A 206 -12.00 -18.06 34.22
C ILE A 206 -12.99 -19.21 34.39
N ASP A 207 -12.62 -20.40 33.99
CA ASP A 207 -13.37 -21.62 34.24
C ASP A 207 -13.33 -21.98 35.73
N THR A 208 -14.48 -22.16 36.35
CA THR A 208 -14.67 -22.45 37.76
C THR A 208 -14.92 -23.93 38.07
N SER A 209 -14.79 -24.82 37.11
CA SER A 209 -15.13 -26.26 37.20
C SER A 209 -14.29 -27.04 38.19
N ALA A 210 -13.09 -26.57 38.56
CA ALA A 210 -12.21 -27.24 39.51
C ALA A 210 -11.54 -26.27 40.48
N ALA A 211 -11.23 -26.74 41.67
CA ALA A 211 -10.56 -25.97 42.72
C ALA A 211 -9.07 -25.76 42.44
N GLY A 212 -8.47 -24.74 43.05
CA GLY A 212 -7.05 -24.41 43.01
C GLY A 212 -6.79 -23.02 42.50
N VAL A 213 -5.53 -22.62 42.54
CA VAL A 213 -5.08 -21.36 41.93
C VAL A 213 -5.11 -21.54 40.43
N ARG A 214 -5.85 -20.69 39.76
CA ARG A 214 -6.00 -20.73 38.28
C ARG A 214 -5.57 -19.41 37.69
N GLY A 215 -4.83 -19.47 36.62
CA GLY A 215 -4.37 -18.30 35.87
C GLY A 215 -3.87 -18.70 34.48
N GLY A 216 -3.63 -17.73 33.66
CA GLY A 216 -3.15 -17.89 32.29
C GLY A 216 -3.17 -16.56 31.56
N SER A 217 -3.11 -16.63 30.24
CA SER A 217 -3.14 -15.44 29.37
C SER A 217 -4.26 -15.54 28.34
N ALA A 218 -4.80 -14.37 27.99
CA ALA A 218 -5.64 -14.20 26.81
C ALA A 218 -4.85 -13.41 25.76
N THR A 219 -5.03 -13.74 24.50
CA THR A 219 -4.42 -13.03 23.39
C THR A 219 -5.42 -12.09 22.76
N VAL A 220 -5.06 -10.82 22.64
CA VAL A 220 -5.84 -9.83 21.89
C VAL A 220 -5.18 -9.65 20.53
N SER A 221 -5.91 -9.94 19.46
CA SER A 221 -5.50 -9.65 18.09
C SER A 221 -5.99 -8.27 17.69
N LEU A 222 -5.10 -7.42 17.23
CA LEU A 222 -5.33 -6.01 16.91
C LEU A 222 -4.99 -5.76 15.43
N VAL A 223 -5.92 -5.19 14.68
CA VAL A 223 -5.77 -4.94 13.24
C VAL A 223 -6.14 -3.49 12.92
N SER A 224 -5.25 -2.78 12.24
CA SER A 224 -5.54 -1.46 11.70
C SER A 224 -6.44 -1.58 10.47
N ASP A 225 -7.55 -0.86 10.45
CA ASP A 225 -8.56 -0.92 9.38
C ASP A 225 -8.88 0.50 8.88
N ALA A 226 -8.62 0.72 7.62
CA ALA A 226 -8.86 2.00 6.96
C ALA A 226 -10.10 2.00 6.05
N SER A 227 -10.90 0.95 6.05
CA SER A 227 -12.06 0.79 5.17
C SER A 227 -13.12 1.89 5.35
N ASN A 228 -13.15 2.55 6.51
CA ASN A 228 -14.05 3.67 6.80
C ASN A 228 -13.55 5.02 6.24
N ILE A 229 -12.35 5.11 5.69
CA ILE A 229 -11.75 6.34 5.16
C ILE A 229 -11.82 6.31 3.63
N GLY A 230 -13.02 6.21 3.05
CA GLY A 230 -13.31 6.24 1.61
C GLY A 230 -12.20 5.80 0.64
N ASN A 231 -12.43 4.75 -0.14
CA ASN A 231 -11.52 4.20 -1.17
C ASN A 231 -10.11 3.75 -0.70
N CYS A 232 -9.97 3.23 0.52
CA CYS A 232 -8.78 2.47 0.85
C CYS A 232 -8.86 1.07 0.20
N ALA A 233 -7.84 0.70 -0.57
CA ALA A 233 -7.62 -0.70 -0.89
C ALA A 233 -7.29 -1.48 0.41
N PRO A 234 -7.85 -2.67 0.60
CA PRO A 234 -7.57 -3.51 1.76
C PRO A 234 -6.10 -3.94 1.82
#